data_c91fef24919b5fb6d42da3c56ef5687f
#
_entry.id   c91fef24919b5fb6d42da3c56ef5687f
#
_cell.length_a   1.000
_cell.length_b   1.000
_cell.length_c   1.000
_cell.angle_alpha   90.00
_cell.angle_beta   90.00
_cell.angle_gamma   90.00
#
_symmetry.space_group_name_H-M   'P 1'
#
loop_
_entity.id
_entity.type
_entity.pdbx_description
1 polymer ?
#
loop_
_entity_poly.entity_id
_entity_poly.type
_entity_poly.pdbx_seq_one_letter_code
_entity_poly.pdbx_strand_id
1 'polypeptide(L)'
;MLMSGFFAGEDYYIERLRSRGVGVAHSLAVLRSRGMRGLRRLHMRSGLPGYAAWFEDWERTVDGADTIIVHASDLSVPVAGYIHRRWPRKRLISWYWNPAGPGSDPGLVPPGTGEVWSFDRGDCRALGLSLNTTYSFRELGDFRGRGEVDFLFVGSDKGRAAVLADL
;
A
#
# COMPACT_ATOMS: atom_id res chain seq x y z
N MET A 1 3.28 8.70 6.38
CA MET A 1 2.85 7.63 5.47
C MET A 1 2.13 6.54 6.25
N LEU A 2 1.02 6.04 5.74
CA LEU A 2 0.27 4.94 6.36
C LEU A 2 0.53 3.65 5.58
N MET A 3 1.11 2.66 6.23
CA MET A 3 1.53 1.38 5.64
C MET A 3 0.47 0.30 5.83
N SER A 4 0.46 -0.70 4.95
CA SER A 4 -0.57 -1.75 4.96
C SER A 4 -0.33 -2.84 6.01
N GLY A 5 0.89 -3.08 6.42
CA GLY A 5 1.27 -4.17 7.33
C GLY A 5 1.26 -5.58 6.70
N PHE A 6 1.44 -5.69 5.38
CA PHE A 6 1.19 -6.95 4.68
C PHE A 6 2.41 -7.65 4.07
N PHE A 7 3.60 -7.04 4.09
CA PHE A 7 4.77 -7.70 3.51
C PHE A 7 5.99 -7.71 4.43
N ALA A 8 6.81 -8.74 4.33
CA ALA A 8 7.92 -8.99 5.26
C ALA A 8 9.05 -7.93 5.23
N GLY A 9 9.18 -7.17 4.14
CA GLY A 9 10.15 -6.08 4.02
C GLY A 9 9.67 -4.72 4.50
N GLU A 10 8.43 -4.64 5.00
CA GLU A 10 7.79 -3.38 5.36
C GLU A 10 8.49 -2.69 6.53
N ASP A 11 8.96 -3.45 7.53
CA ASP A 11 9.64 -2.90 8.71
C ASP A 11 10.93 -2.17 8.33
N TYR A 12 11.73 -2.74 7.45
CA TYR A 12 12.94 -2.10 6.93
C TYR A 12 12.62 -0.79 6.19
N TYR A 13 11.55 -0.79 5.38
CA TYR A 13 11.10 0.39 4.66
C TYR A 13 10.59 1.48 5.61
N ILE A 14 9.82 1.09 6.63
CA ILE A 14 9.33 1.98 7.69
C ILE A 14 10.49 2.65 8.42
N GLU A 15 11.49 1.89 8.83
CA GLU A 15 12.67 2.40 9.52
C GLU A 15 13.43 3.43 8.66
N ARG A 16 13.62 3.14 7.38
CA ARG A 16 14.27 4.06 6.43
C ARG A 16 13.48 5.35 6.22
N LEU A 17 12.17 5.29 6.16
CA LEU A 17 11.32 6.48 6.07
C LEU A 17 11.41 7.32 7.36
N ARG A 18 11.35 6.67 8.52
CA ARG A 18 11.47 7.34 9.83
C ARG A 18 12.82 8.03 10.00
N SER A 19 13.91 7.39 9.58
CA SER A 19 15.25 8.00 9.63
C SER A 19 15.40 9.25 8.76
N ARG A 20 14.46 9.47 7.82
CA ARG A 20 14.37 10.66 6.97
C ARG A 20 13.33 11.68 7.44
N GLY A 21 12.82 11.53 8.64
CA GLY A 21 11.83 12.43 9.23
C GLY A 21 10.39 12.22 8.73
N VAL A 22 10.11 11.12 8.02
CA VAL A 22 8.75 10.81 7.59
C VAL A 22 7.99 10.15 8.74
N GLY A 23 6.86 10.70 9.15
CA GLY A 23 5.94 10.05 10.07
C GLY A 23 5.34 8.80 9.43
N VAL A 24 5.51 7.63 10.05
CA VAL A 24 5.02 6.36 9.52
C VAL A 24 4.26 5.59 10.59
N ALA A 25 3.06 5.12 10.24
CA ALA A 25 2.22 4.25 11.05
C ALA A 25 1.54 3.18 10.17
N HIS A 26 1.01 2.13 10.77
CA HIS A 26 0.15 1.20 10.06
C HIS A 26 -1.25 1.80 9.90
N SER A 27 -1.87 1.59 8.76
CA SER A 27 -3.22 2.08 8.48
C SER A 27 -4.30 1.30 9.25
N LEU A 28 -4.05 0.03 9.51
CA LEU A 28 -4.98 -0.90 10.15
C LEU A 28 -4.31 -1.65 11.29
N ALA A 29 -5.06 -1.89 12.35
CA ALA A 29 -4.60 -2.67 13.51
C ALA A 29 -4.14 -4.08 13.10
N VAL A 30 -3.05 -4.55 13.69
CA VAL A 30 -2.51 -5.88 13.44
C VAL A 30 -3.37 -6.94 14.12
N LEU A 31 -4.00 -7.80 13.35
CA LEU A 31 -4.88 -8.87 13.85
C LEU A 31 -4.20 -10.24 13.73
N ARG A 32 -4.02 -10.93 14.86
CA ARG A 32 -3.44 -12.29 14.90
C ARG A 32 -4.43 -13.35 14.41
N SER A 33 -5.72 -13.23 14.75
CA SER A 33 -6.76 -14.20 14.41
C SER A 33 -7.17 -14.12 12.94
N ARG A 34 -7.24 -15.28 12.27
CA ARG A 34 -7.76 -15.38 10.88
C ARG A 34 -9.23 -14.97 10.80
N GLY A 35 -10.04 -15.36 11.79
CA GLY A 35 -11.48 -15.01 11.87
C GLY A 35 -11.66 -13.49 11.95
N MET A 36 -10.90 -12.82 12.84
CA MET A 36 -10.97 -11.37 12.97
C MET A 36 -10.52 -10.64 11.69
N ARG A 37 -9.52 -11.16 10.97
CA ARG A 37 -9.13 -10.62 9.66
C ARG A 37 -10.25 -10.76 8.62
N GLY A 38 -10.96 -11.88 8.62
CA GLY A 38 -12.14 -12.10 7.78
C GLY A 38 -13.28 -11.13 8.12
N LEU A 39 -13.61 -10.99 9.40
CA LEU A 39 -14.62 -10.07 9.88
C LEU A 39 -14.31 -8.62 9.52
N ARG A 40 -13.06 -8.18 9.76
CA ARG A 40 -12.60 -6.84 9.34
C ARG A 40 -12.81 -6.64 7.84
N ARG A 41 -12.38 -7.59 7.00
CA ARG A 41 -12.52 -7.49 5.54
C ARG A 41 -13.97 -7.35 5.13
N LEU A 42 -14.87 -8.14 5.73
CA LEU A 42 -16.29 -8.06 5.46
C LEU A 42 -16.86 -6.71 5.89
N HIS A 43 -16.56 -6.28 7.13
CA HIS A 43 -17.03 -5.00 7.66
C HIS A 43 -16.56 -3.81 6.82
N MET A 44 -15.27 -3.76 6.48
CA MET A 44 -14.74 -2.65 5.69
C MET A 44 -15.28 -2.60 4.25
N ARG A 45 -15.64 -3.75 3.68
CA ARG A 45 -16.27 -3.81 2.34
C ARG A 45 -17.75 -3.51 2.36
N SER A 46 -18.44 -3.77 3.46
CA SER A 46 -19.89 -3.55 3.58
C SER A 46 -20.26 -2.07 3.65
N GLY A 47 -19.32 -1.17 3.92
CA GLY A 47 -19.59 0.25 4.14
C GLY A 47 -20.36 0.55 5.43
N LEU A 48 -20.58 -0.43 6.31
CA LEU A 48 -21.26 -0.24 7.58
C LEU A 48 -20.48 0.72 8.48
N PRO A 49 -21.14 1.53 9.32
CA PRO A 49 -20.50 2.45 10.24
C PRO A 49 -19.62 1.71 11.27
N GLY A 50 -18.69 2.43 11.90
CA GLY A 50 -17.81 1.90 12.94
C GLY A 50 -16.54 1.23 12.42
N TYR A 51 -16.29 1.21 11.12
CA TYR A 51 -15.06 0.61 10.55
C TYR A 51 -13.76 1.27 11.03
N ALA A 52 -13.83 2.49 11.56
CA ALA A 52 -12.67 3.15 12.17
C ALA A 52 -12.12 2.41 13.40
N ALA A 53 -12.91 1.53 14.04
CA ALA A 53 -12.43 0.66 15.11
C ALA A 53 -11.34 -0.34 14.65
N TRP A 54 -11.16 -0.53 13.35
CA TRP A 54 -10.09 -1.34 12.77
C TRP A 54 -8.80 -0.57 12.48
N PHE A 55 -8.80 0.75 12.68
CA PHE A 55 -7.65 1.59 12.42
C PHE A 55 -6.63 1.46 13.56
N GLU A 56 -5.36 1.67 13.22
CA GLU A 56 -4.30 1.89 14.21
C GLU A 56 -4.39 3.33 14.71
N ASP A 57 -3.74 3.64 15.84
CA ASP A 57 -3.67 5.01 16.39
C ASP A 57 -2.66 5.86 15.60
N TRP A 58 -3.08 6.36 14.45
CA TRP A 58 -2.26 7.19 13.55
C TRP A 58 -2.76 8.64 13.41
N GLU A 59 -3.86 9.00 14.04
CA GLU A 59 -4.45 10.33 13.89
C GLU A 59 -3.46 11.45 14.22
N ARG A 60 -2.66 11.29 15.28
CA ARG A 60 -1.62 12.27 15.65
C ARG A 60 -0.55 12.41 14.57
N THR A 61 -0.18 11.32 13.92
CA THR A 61 0.79 11.33 12.82
C THR A 61 0.23 12.09 11.61
N VAL A 62 -1.06 11.95 11.36
CA VAL A 62 -1.75 12.64 10.28
C VAL A 62 -1.95 14.13 10.60
N ASP A 63 -2.29 14.47 11.83
CA ASP A 63 -2.48 15.87 12.24
C ASP A 63 -1.26 16.74 11.97
N GLY A 64 -0.08 16.25 12.24
CA GLY A 64 1.19 16.95 12.02
C GLY A 64 1.71 16.97 10.57
N ALA A 65 1.00 16.36 9.62
CA ALA A 65 1.46 16.22 8.23
C ALA A 65 0.62 17.04 7.25
N ASP A 66 1.25 17.69 6.27
CA ASP A 66 0.55 18.38 5.16
C ASP A 66 0.16 17.40 4.05
N THR A 67 0.98 16.38 3.82
CA THR A 67 0.76 15.34 2.81
C THR A 67 0.68 13.98 3.47
N ILE A 68 -0.36 13.24 3.14
CA ILE A 68 -0.62 11.89 3.65
C ILE A 68 -0.52 10.93 2.46
N ILE A 69 0.33 9.92 2.59
CA ILE A 69 0.42 8.84 1.61
C ILE A 69 -0.10 7.57 2.27
N VAL A 70 -1.09 6.95 1.66
CA VAL A 70 -1.64 5.65 2.06
C VAL A 70 -1.12 4.59 1.11
N HIS A 71 -0.44 3.56 1.64
CA HIS A 71 -0.13 2.35 0.87
C HIS A 71 -1.45 1.64 0.57
N ALA A 72 -1.85 1.70 -0.70
CA ALA A 72 -3.22 1.43 -1.10
C ALA A 72 -3.49 -0.04 -1.41
N SER A 73 -4.70 -0.46 -1.05
CA SER A 73 -5.33 -1.73 -1.36
C SER A 73 -6.83 -1.55 -1.20
N ASP A 74 -7.67 -2.51 -1.59
CA ASP A 74 -9.11 -2.45 -1.38
C ASP A 74 -9.48 -2.16 0.09
N LEU A 75 -8.70 -2.68 1.03
CA LEU A 75 -8.93 -2.46 2.46
C LEU A 75 -8.55 -1.07 2.95
N SER A 76 -7.73 -0.34 2.22
CA SER A 76 -7.32 1.02 2.58
C SER A 76 -8.26 2.10 2.02
N VAL A 77 -9.16 1.76 1.11
CA VAL A 77 -10.12 2.73 0.55
C VAL A 77 -10.96 3.41 1.64
N PRO A 78 -11.54 2.69 2.62
CA PRO A 78 -12.24 3.33 3.73
C PRO A 78 -11.34 4.23 4.58
N VAL A 79 -10.04 3.89 4.72
CA VAL A 79 -9.06 4.73 5.45
C VAL A 79 -8.86 6.05 4.70
N ALA A 80 -8.63 6.01 3.39
CA ALA A 80 -8.50 7.20 2.56
C ALA A 80 -9.75 8.08 2.64
N GLY A 81 -10.93 7.48 2.52
CA GLY A 81 -12.20 8.18 2.65
C GLY A 81 -12.41 8.81 4.05
N TYR A 82 -11.97 8.15 5.10
CA TYR A 82 -12.00 8.70 6.46
C TYR A 82 -11.08 9.93 6.58
N ILE A 83 -9.84 9.82 6.10
CA ILE A 83 -8.87 10.91 6.11
C ILE A 83 -9.39 12.11 5.34
N HIS A 84 -9.91 11.90 4.13
CA HIS A 84 -10.45 12.97 3.30
C HIS A 84 -11.60 13.75 3.99
N ARG A 85 -12.51 13.03 4.66
CA ARG A 85 -13.61 13.69 5.40
C ARG A 85 -13.12 14.43 6.64
N ARG A 86 -12.14 13.88 7.36
CA ARG A 86 -11.66 14.44 8.63
C ARG A 86 -10.70 15.61 8.43
N TRP A 87 -9.90 15.56 7.35
CA TRP A 87 -8.86 16.56 7.02
C TRP A 87 -8.94 16.96 5.52
N PRO A 88 -10.01 17.61 5.06
CA PRO A 88 -10.27 17.82 3.64
C PRO A 88 -9.25 18.74 2.94
N ARG A 89 -8.45 19.48 3.71
CA ARG A 89 -7.43 20.39 3.18
C ARG A 89 -6.04 19.75 3.05
N LYS A 90 -5.85 18.56 3.60
CA LYS A 90 -4.56 17.88 3.49
C LYS A 90 -4.46 17.17 2.14
N ARG A 91 -3.27 17.19 1.56
CA ARG A 91 -3.00 16.43 0.35
C ARG A 91 -3.02 14.94 0.67
N LEU A 92 -3.87 14.18 0.01
CA LEU A 92 -4.00 12.75 0.20
C LEU A 92 -3.62 12.01 -1.08
N ILE A 93 -2.76 11.00 -0.94
CA ILE A 93 -2.28 10.16 -2.04
C ILE A 93 -2.55 8.70 -1.67
N SER A 94 -3.35 8.01 -2.47
CA SER A 94 -3.52 6.55 -2.43
C SER A 94 -2.53 5.92 -3.40
N TRP A 95 -1.47 5.28 -2.89
CA TRP A 95 -0.37 4.76 -3.71
C TRP A 95 -0.41 3.25 -3.79
N TYR A 96 -0.73 2.73 -4.97
CA TYR A 96 -0.82 1.31 -5.29
C TYR A 96 0.54 0.74 -5.70
N TRP A 97 0.97 -0.32 -5.01
CA TRP A 97 2.22 -1.04 -5.25
C TRP A 97 2.02 -2.39 -5.94
N ASN A 98 0.80 -2.71 -6.30
CA ASN A 98 0.44 -3.86 -7.13
C ASN A 98 -0.33 -3.35 -8.35
N PRO A 99 -0.24 -4.04 -9.50
CA PRO A 99 -1.12 -3.78 -10.63
C PRO A 99 -2.60 -3.88 -10.23
N ALA A 100 -3.45 -3.20 -10.98
CA ALA A 100 -4.88 -3.26 -10.77
C ALA A 100 -5.39 -4.71 -10.89
N GLY A 101 -6.21 -5.12 -9.91
CA GLY A 101 -6.72 -6.48 -9.85
C GLY A 101 -7.35 -6.80 -8.49
N PRO A 102 -7.69 -8.06 -8.25
CA PRO A 102 -8.33 -8.48 -6.99
C PRO A 102 -7.51 -8.08 -5.76
N GLY A 103 -8.09 -7.27 -4.89
CA GLY A 103 -7.44 -6.77 -3.66
C GLY A 103 -6.61 -5.49 -3.86
N SER A 104 -6.50 -5.00 -5.10
CA SER A 104 -5.74 -3.81 -5.47
C SER A 104 -6.45 -3.08 -6.62
N ASP A 105 -7.67 -2.63 -6.39
CA ASP A 105 -8.47 -1.94 -7.41
C ASP A 105 -8.50 -0.42 -7.17
N PRO A 106 -7.75 0.37 -7.94
CA PRO A 106 -7.77 1.84 -7.86
C PRO A 106 -9.14 2.45 -8.18
N GLY A 107 -9.98 1.76 -8.95
CA GLY A 107 -11.34 2.20 -9.28
C GLY A 107 -12.29 2.26 -8.08
N LEU A 108 -11.93 1.63 -6.96
CA LEU A 108 -12.71 1.70 -5.72
C LEU A 108 -12.48 3.01 -4.94
N VAL A 109 -11.46 3.79 -5.27
CA VAL A 109 -11.22 5.10 -4.62
C VAL A 109 -12.25 6.09 -5.17
N PRO A 110 -13.13 6.66 -4.32
CA PRO A 110 -14.14 7.60 -4.81
C PRO A 110 -13.50 8.83 -5.45
N PRO A 111 -14.05 9.32 -6.57
CA PRO A 111 -13.58 10.56 -7.19
C PRO A 111 -13.54 11.72 -6.19
N GLY A 112 -12.48 12.52 -6.25
CA GLY A 112 -12.29 13.67 -5.35
C GLY A 112 -11.74 13.34 -3.96
N THR A 113 -11.52 12.05 -3.63
CA THR A 113 -10.93 11.66 -2.34
C THR A 113 -9.47 12.07 -2.21
N GLY A 114 -8.76 12.24 -3.33
CA GLY A 114 -7.34 12.60 -3.38
C GLY A 114 -6.70 12.13 -4.67
N GLU A 115 -5.37 12.14 -4.70
CA GLU A 115 -4.60 11.61 -5.82
C GLU A 115 -4.50 10.08 -5.71
N VAL A 116 -4.56 9.40 -6.86
CA VAL A 116 -4.33 7.95 -6.95
C VAL A 116 -3.10 7.71 -7.81
N TRP A 117 -2.12 7.02 -7.24
CA TRP A 117 -0.84 6.74 -7.87
C TRP A 117 -0.64 5.25 -8.07
N SER A 118 -0.06 4.86 -9.21
CA SER A 118 0.37 3.50 -9.51
C SER A 118 1.77 3.51 -10.13
N PHE A 119 2.48 2.39 -10.04
CA PHE A 119 3.72 2.18 -10.77
C PHE A 119 3.47 1.53 -12.14
N ASP A 120 2.30 0.94 -12.34
CA ASP A 120 1.96 0.29 -13.59
C ASP A 120 1.50 1.31 -14.64
N ARG A 121 2.24 1.36 -15.76
CA ARG A 121 1.95 2.30 -16.85
C ARG A 121 0.66 1.99 -17.61
N GLY A 122 0.25 0.71 -17.64
CA GLY A 122 -0.99 0.27 -18.24
C GLY A 122 -2.18 0.78 -17.43
N ASP A 123 -2.15 0.56 -16.12
CA ASP A 123 -3.17 1.04 -15.19
C ASP A 123 -3.28 2.57 -15.21
N CYS A 124 -2.14 3.27 -15.20
CA CYS A 124 -2.12 4.72 -15.25
C CYS A 124 -2.81 5.25 -16.51
N ARG A 125 -2.58 4.64 -17.67
CA ARG A 125 -3.23 5.04 -18.91
C ARG A 125 -4.72 4.67 -18.96
N ALA A 126 -5.05 3.46 -18.48
CA ALA A 126 -6.41 2.95 -18.55
C ALA A 126 -7.36 3.67 -17.55
N LEU A 127 -6.84 4.03 -16.37
CA LEU A 127 -7.62 4.57 -15.27
C LEU A 127 -7.35 6.06 -14.97
N GLY A 128 -6.46 6.71 -15.73
CA GLY A 128 -6.12 8.12 -15.53
C GLY A 128 -5.36 8.40 -14.22
N LEU A 129 -4.52 7.44 -13.79
CA LEU A 129 -3.76 7.55 -12.54
C LEU A 129 -2.43 8.28 -12.72
N SER A 130 -1.91 8.84 -11.65
CA SER A 130 -0.56 9.40 -11.63
C SER A 130 0.49 8.29 -11.60
N LEU A 131 1.47 8.37 -12.52
CA LEU A 131 2.57 7.42 -12.54
C LEU A 131 3.59 7.75 -11.47
N ASN A 132 3.96 6.77 -10.65
CA ASN A 132 5.10 6.83 -9.76
C ASN A 132 5.86 5.50 -9.82
N THR A 133 7.15 5.51 -9.51
CA THR A 133 7.94 4.29 -9.44
C THR A 133 7.66 3.55 -8.14
N THR A 134 7.90 2.23 -8.13
CA THR A 134 8.01 1.49 -6.88
C THR A 134 9.24 1.98 -6.10
N TYR A 135 9.28 1.68 -4.81
CA TYR A 135 10.46 1.97 -3.99
C TYR A 135 11.68 1.17 -4.46
N SER A 136 12.84 1.76 -4.32
CA SER A 136 14.12 1.08 -4.45
C SER A 136 15.02 1.46 -3.27
N PHE A 137 15.88 0.54 -2.89
CA PHE A 137 16.89 0.80 -1.87
C PHE A 137 18.22 1.06 -2.55
N ARG A 138 18.80 2.26 -2.35
CA ARG A 138 20.07 2.64 -2.97
C ARG A 138 21.17 1.63 -2.62
N GLU A 139 21.15 1.11 -1.40
CA GLU A 139 22.11 0.15 -0.87
C GLU A 139 22.10 -1.17 -1.66
N LEU A 140 20.97 -1.53 -2.26
CA LEU A 140 20.88 -2.71 -3.14
C LEU A 140 21.37 -2.43 -4.56
N GLY A 141 21.31 -1.16 -5.01
CA GLY A 141 21.83 -0.75 -6.31
C GLY A 141 23.34 -0.79 -6.43
N ASP A 142 24.05 -0.70 -5.30
CA ASP A 142 25.52 -0.76 -5.23
C ASP A 142 26.06 -2.20 -5.11
N PHE A 143 25.20 -3.19 -5.05
CA PHE A 143 25.58 -4.60 -4.99
C PHE A 143 26.11 -5.07 -6.34
N ARG A 144 27.45 -5.11 -6.46
CA ARG A 144 28.18 -5.58 -7.65
C ARG A 144 28.80 -6.98 -7.42
N GLY A 145 28.02 -7.88 -6.88
CA GLY A 145 28.42 -9.29 -6.74
C GLY A 145 28.50 -9.96 -8.12
N ARG A 146 29.54 -10.78 -8.36
CA ARG A 146 29.51 -11.74 -9.47
C ARG A 146 28.50 -12.82 -9.08
N GLY A 147 27.32 -12.80 -9.69
CA GLY A 147 26.35 -13.87 -9.55
C GLY A 147 26.86 -15.13 -10.27
N GLU A 148 26.77 -16.27 -9.62
CA GLU A 148 26.97 -17.58 -10.25
C GLU A 148 25.69 -18.11 -10.90
N VAL A 149 24.64 -17.30 -10.92
CA VAL A 149 23.29 -17.65 -11.41
C VAL A 149 22.87 -16.64 -12.46
N ASP A 150 22.49 -17.10 -13.63
CA ASP A 150 22.02 -16.26 -14.72
C ASP A 150 20.64 -15.68 -14.44
N PHE A 151 19.83 -16.39 -13.65
CA PHE A 151 18.49 -15.97 -13.25
C PHE A 151 18.16 -16.43 -11.84
N LEU A 152 17.64 -15.51 -11.00
CA LEU A 152 17.14 -15.80 -9.65
C LEU A 152 15.72 -15.28 -9.50
N PHE A 153 14.75 -16.15 -9.20
CA PHE A 153 13.40 -15.80 -8.83
C PHE A 153 13.17 -15.99 -7.34
N VAL A 154 12.77 -14.92 -6.65
CA VAL A 154 12.34 -14.94 -5.24
C VAL A 154 10.92 -14.43 -5.15
N GLY A 155 9.97 -15.28 -4.80
CA GLY A 155 8.58 -14.91 -4.69
C GLY A 155 7.65 -16.10 -4.51
N SER A 156 6.33 -15.81 -4.40
CA SER A 156 5.31 -16.85 -4.44
C SER A 156 4.97 -17.23 -5.88
N ASP A 157 4.56 -18.45 -6.11
CA ASP A 157 4.23 -18.99 -7.44
C ASP A 157 3.16 -18.13 -8.15
N LYS A 158 2.02 -17.90 -7.55
CA LYS A 158 0.90 -17.11 -8.16
C LYS A 158 0.62 -17.48 -9.63
N GLY A 159 0.82 -18.74 -10.01
CA GLY A 159 0.66 -19.23 -11.37
C GLY A 159 1.85 -19.03 -12.31
N ARG A 160 3.05 -18.70 -11.79
CA ARG A 160 4.27 -18.49 -12.58
C ARG A 160 5.10 -19.75 -12.78
N ALA A 161 4.76 -20.87 -12.10
CA ALA A 161 5.51 -22.10 -12.18
C ALA A 161 5.71 -22.59 -13.64
N ALA A 162 4.70 -22.49 -14.48
CA ALA A 162 4.79 -22.87 -15.89
C ALA A 162 5.82 -22.03 -16.66
N VAL A 163 5.81 -20.70 -16.45
CA VAL A 163 6.77 -19.80 -17.10
C VAL A 163 8.20 -20.03 -16.61
N LEU A 164 8.37 -20.35 -15.31
CA LEU A 164 9.68 -20.61 -14.72
C LEU A 164 10.26 -22.00 -15.10
N ALA A 165 9.40 -22.92 -15.48
CA ALA A 165 9.83 -24.27 -15.92
C ALA A 165 10.41 -24.25 -17.35
N ASP A 166 10.15 -23.20 -18.13
CA ASP A 166 10.61 -23.03 -19.51
C ASP A 166 11.92 -22.21 -19.60
N LEU A 167 12.47 -21.76 -18.45
CA LEU A 167 13.73 -21.01 -18.34
C LEU A 167 14.90 -21.95 -17.97
#